data_503d3752585e771047ad2f91bfd4ca6c
#
_entry.id   503d3752585e771047ad2f91bfd4ca6c
#
_cell.length_a   1.000
_cell.length_b   1.000
_cell.length_c   1.000
_cell.angle_alpha   90.00
_cell.angle_beta   90.00
_cell.angle_gamma   90.00
#
_symmetry.space_group_name_H-M   'P 1'
#
loop_
_entity.id
_entity.type
_entity.pdbx_description
1 polymer ?
#
loop_
_entity_poly.entity_id
_entity_poly.type
_entity_poly.pdbx_seq_one_letter_code
_entity_poly.pdbx_strand_id
1 'polypeptide(L)'
;IVGVSDHGNYLASDVPAILNETKKVIYLEDKEIIVLKKDDVTIMDLDLNVLEKKITTITWDPEMAEKGGYEHFMIKEIYEEPQVIKDTLSEAEKIKEIVSKFKNFNRICFVACGTSYHASLIGEYLIESQIGIPTEVILASEFEYFQKTLDKHTLVIFITQSGETADTIKALKIAKKKSETLAIVNVVGSSITREADHVIYTRAGPEISVAATKTYISQLICIYL
;
A
#
# COMPACT_ATOMS: atom_id res chain seq x y z
N ILE A 1 -10.39 -9.71 -0.56
CA ILE A 1 -9.84 -10.41 -1.72
C ILE A 1 -10.34 -11.83 -1.80
N VAL A 2 -10.37 -12.41 -3.00
CA VAL A 2 -10.75 -13.79 -3.28
C VAL A 2 -9.57 -14.54 -3.85
N GLY A 3 -9.18 -15.64 -3.23
CA GLY A 3 -8.21 -16.57 -3.78
C GLY A 3 -8.92 -17.64 -4.62
N VAL A 4 -8.38 -17.93 -5.79
CA VAL A 4 -8.93 -18.96 -6.71
C VAL A 4 -7.92 -20.07 -6.90
N SER A 5 -8.32 -21.31 -6.67
CA SER A 5 -7.49 -22.49 -6.94
C SER A 5 -8.31 -23.69 -7.41
N ASP A 6 -7.61 -24.71 -7.93
CA ASP A 6 -8.23 -25.97 -8.38
C ASP A 6 -8.76 -26.83 -7.21
N HIS A 7 -8.37 -26.51 -5.97
CA HIS A 7 -8.78 -27.26 -4.76
C HIS A 7 -9.90 -26.58 -3.98
N GLY A 8 -10.23 -25.34 -4.32
CA GLY A 8 -11.27 -24.53 -3.68
C GLY A 8 -10.99 -23.05 -3.81
N ASN A 9 -11.94 -22.25 -3.37
CA ASN A 9 -11.85 -20.80 -3.39
C ASN A 9 -11.83 -20.25 -1.97
N TYR A 10 -11.11 -19.15 -1.74
CA TYR A 10 -10.81 -18.59 -0.42
C TYR A 10 -11.23 -17.14 -0.36
N LEU A 11 -11.64 -16.67 0.81
CA LEU A 11 -11.94 -15.27 1.06
C LEU A 11 -11.08 -14.78 2.23
N ALA A 12 -10.41 -13.66 2.06
CA ALA A 12 -9.60 -13.05 3.10
C ALA A 12 -9.61 -11.52 3.00
N SER A 13 -9.22 -10.86 4.08
CA SER A 13 -9.01 -9.41 4.09
C SER A 13 -7.70 -9.01 3.43
N ASP A 14 -6.68 -9.89 3.42
CA ASP A 14 -5.35 -9.59 2.93
C ASP A 14 -4.69 -10.80 2.25
N VAL A 15 -3.70 -10.53 1.39
CA VAL A 15 -2.96 -11.53 0.59
C VAL A 15 -2.23 -12.57 1.44
N PRO A 16 -1.48 -12.19 2.51
CA PRO A 16 -0.76 -13.18 3.33
C PRO A 16 -1.62 -14.32 3.87
N ALA A 17 -2.90 -14.04 4.16
CA ALA A 17 -3.82 -15.03 4.73
C ALA A 17 -4.16 -16.19 3.78
N ILE A 18 -4.01 -16.00 2.47
CA ILE A 18 -4.35 -17.02 1.45
C ILE A 18 -3.16 -17.43 0.59
N LEU A 19 -1.98 -16.86 0.83
CA LEU A 19 -0.81 -17.05 -0.03
C LEU A 19 -0.35 -18.53 -0.08
N ASN A 20 -0.53 -19.28 1.01
CA ASN A 20 -0.20 -20.71 1.08
C ASN A 20 -1.19 -21.58 0.27
N GLU A 21 -2.39 -21.07 0.00
CA GLU A 21 -3.45 -21.79 -0.71
C GLU A 21 -3.42 -21.50 -2.22
N THR A 22 -3.20 -20.23 -2.57
CA THR A 22 -3.14 -19.78 -3.95
C THR A 22 -2.42 -18.45 -4.13
N LYS A 23 -1.78 -18.30 -5.28
CA LYS A 23 -1.23 -17.01 -5.76
C LYS A 23 -2.17 -16.25 -6.70
N LYS A 24 -3.29 -16.87 -7.12
CA LYS A 24 -4.27 -16.25 -8.01
C LYS A 24 -5.35 -15.57 -7.18
N VAL A 25 -5.47 -14.26 -7.30
CA VAL A 25 -6.42 -13.47 -6.51
C VAL A 25 -7.28 -12.56 -7.37
N ILE A 26 -8.49 -12.30 -6.91
CA ILE A 26 -9.40 -11.30 -7.44
C ILE A 26 -9.59 -10.24 -6.35
N TYR A 27 -9.37 -8.97 -6.70
CA TYR A 27 -9.65 -7.85 -5.82
C TYR A 27 -11.10 -7.41 -6.00
N LEU A 28 -11.83 -7.36 -4.88
CA LEU A 28 -13.19 -6.83 -4.84
C LEU A 28 -13.16 -5.30 -4.71
N GLU A 29 -14.19 -4.65 -5.24
CA GLU A 29 -14.41 -3.22 -5.12
C GLU A 29 -15.62 -2.94 -4.23
N ASP A 30 -15.81 -1.67 -3.87
CA ASP A 30 -16.96 -1.24 -3.10
C ASP A 30 -18.26 -1.59 -3.85
N LYS A 31 -19.28 -2.05 -3.12
CA LYS A 31 -20.61 -2.42 -3.64
C LYS A 31 -20.63 -3.67 -4.52
N GLU A 32 -19.65 -4.54 -4.40
CA GLU A 32 -19.65 -5.85 -5.03
C GLU A 32 -20.10 -6.93 -4.04
N ILE A 33 -20.91 -7.84 -4.55
CA ILE A 33 -21.39 -9.03 -3.85
C ILE A 33 -20.67 -10.23 -4.43
N ILE A 34 -20.17 -11.10 -3.57
CA ILE A 34 -19.53 -12.35 -3.99
C ILE A 34 -20.34 -13.54 -3.52
N VAL A 35 -20.51 -14.50 -4.42
CA VAL A 35 -20.97 -15.85 -4.11
C VAL A 35 -19.80 -16.81 -4.32
N LEU A 36 -19.28 -17.33 -3.22
CA LEU A 36 -18.15 -18.24 -3.20
C LEU A 36 -18.64 -19.68 -3.06
N LYS A 37 -18.30 -20.52 -4.02
CA LYS A 37 -18.51 -21.97 -3.97
C LYS A 37 -17.17 -22.66 -4.11
N LYS A 38 -17.13 -23.97 -3.82
CA LYS A 38 -15.89 -24.74 -3.93
C LYS A 38 -15.26 -24.60 -5.32
N ASP A 39 -16.06 -24.72 -6.37
CA ASP A 39 -15.61 -24.81 -7.76
C ASP A 39 -16.06 -23.60 -8.61
N ASP A 40 -16.63 -22.56 -7.96
CA ASP A 40 -17.18 -21.39 -8.68
C ASP A 40 -17.06 -20.11 -7.85
N VAL A 41 -16.80 -19.00 -8.52
CA VAL A 41 -16.75 -17.66 -7.96
C VAL A 41 -17.60 -16.75 -8.84
N THR A 42 -18.71 -16.29 -8.31
CA THR A 42 -19.57 -15.31 -8.98
C THR A 42 -19.48 -13.97 -8.28
N ILE A 43 -19.14 -12.91 -9.00
CA ILE A 43 -19.08 -11.54 -8.49
C ILE A 43 -20.16 -10.73 -9.17
N MET A 44 -20.90 -9.94 -8.41
CA MET A 44 -22.05 -9.15 -8.90
C MET A 44 -22.02 -7.75 -8.30
N ASP A 45 -22.64 -6.80 -8.97
CA ASP A 45 -22.98 -5.50 -8.40
C ASP A 45 -24.22 -5.58 -7.49
N LEU A 46 -24.64 -4.43 -6.92
CA LEU A 46 -25.83 -4.37 -6.08
C LEU A 46 -27.15 -4.61 -6.85
N ASP A 47 -27.14 -4.49 -8.17
CA ASP A 47 -28.27 -4.78 -9.04
C ASP A 47 -28.29 -6.24 -9.53
N LEU A 48 -27.39 -7.07 -8.99
CA LEU A 48 -27.18 -8.49 -9.29
C LEU A 48 -26.69 -8.77 -10.72
N ASN A 49 -26.12 -7.79 -11.41
CA ASN A 49 -25.45 -8.03 -12.68
C ASN A 49 -24.11 -8.70 -12.42
N VAL A 50 -23.81 -9.78 -13.16
CA VAL A 50 -22.53 -10.47 -13.04
C VAL A 50 -21.41 -9.62 -13.61
N LEU A 51 -20.32 -9.49 -12.87
CA LEU A 51 -19.14 -8.72 -13.23
C LEU A 51 -17.99 -9.65 -13.60
N GLU A 52 -17.35 -9.36 -14.73
CA GLU A 52 -16.09 -10.02 -15.10
C GLU A 52 -14.92 -9.31 -14.38
N LYS A 53 -14.14 -10.10 -13.63
CA LYS A 53 -12.98 -9.60 -12.89
C LYS A 53 -11.69 -10.24 -13.36
N LYS A 54 -10.64 -9.43 -13.36
CA LYS A 54 -9.29 -9.90 -13.71
C LYS A 54 -8.68 -10.67 -12.53
N ILE A 55 -8.16 -11.85 -12.82
CA ILE A 55 -7.31 -12.59 -11.88
C ILE A 55 -5.91 -11.98 -11.91
N THR A 56 -5.42 -11.61 -10.74
CA THR A 56 -4.06 -11.10 -10.53
C THR A 56 -3.22 -12.20 -9.91
N THR A 57 -2.01 -12.42 -10.44
CA THR A 57 -1.06 -13.37 -9.84
C THR A 57 -0.14 -12.64 -8.87
N ILE A 58 -0.13 -13.09 -7.62
CA ILE A 58 0.78 -12.60 -6.59
C ILE A 58 2.17 -13.18 -6.85
N THR A 59 3.17 -12.30 -6.87
CA THR A 59 4.57 -12.67 -7.16
C THR A 59 5.34 -13.11 -5.91
N TRP A 60 4.77 -13.00 -4.72
CA TRP A 60 5.42 -13.44 -3.49
C TRP A 60 5.57 -14.95 -3.43
N ASP A 61 6.69 -15.40 -2.86
CA ASP A 61 6.91 -16.81 -2.59
C ASP A 61 6.17 -17.21 -1.30
N PRO A 62 5.40 -18.31 -1.27
CA PRO A 62 4.79 -18.81 -0.04
C PRO A 62 5.80 -19.08 1.08
N GLU A 63 7.01 -19.53 0.74
CA GLU A 63 8.08 -19.76 1.72
C GLU A 63 8.46 -18.47 2.48
N MET A 64 8.29 -17.30 1.84
CA MET A 64 8.50 -16.00 2.51
C MET A 64 7.45 -15.72 3.58
N ALA A 65 6.26 -16.32 3.49
CA ALA A 65 5.20 -16.22 4.49
C ALA A 65 5.33 -17.25 5.61
N GLU A 66 6.35 -18.12 5.59
CA GLU A 66 6.64 -19.08 6.64
C GLU A 66 7.66 -18.52 7.64
N LYS A 67 7.71 -19.11 8.85
CA LYS A 67 8.65 -18.66 9.89
C LYS A 67 10.12 -18.91 9.56
N GLY A 68 10.44 -19.82 8.63
CA GLY A 68 11.81 -20.09 8.19
C GLY A 68 12.78 -20.51 9.29
N GLY A 69 12.30 -21.24 10.30
CA GLY A 69 13.09 -21.68 11.44
C GLY A 69 13.14 -20.69 12.62
N TYR A 70 12.55 -19.52 12.52
CA TYR A 70 12.42 -18.57 13.63
C TYR A 70 11.24 -18.91 14.53
N GLU A 71 11.34 -18.58 15.82
CA GLU A 71 10.27 -18.80 16.79
C GLU A 71 9.04 -17.92 16.48
N HIS A 72 9.29 -16.65 16.08
CA HIS A 72 8.25 -15.65 15.78
C HIS A 72 8.50 -14.96 14.44
N PHE A 73 7.42 -14.57 13.75
CA PHE A 73 7.51 -13.80 12.50
C PHE A 73 8.27 -12.48 12.68
N MET A 74 8.03 -11.77 13.77
CA MET A 74 8.68 -10.47 14.00
C MET A 74 10.21 -10.57 13.99
N ILE A 75 10.79 -11.58 14.65
CA ILE A 75 12.25 -11.74 14.65
C ILE A 75 12.77 -12.11 13.26
N LYS A 76 12.06 -12.98 12.52
CA LYS A 76 12.39 -13.27 11.12
C LYS A 76 12.42 -11.98 10.29
N GLU A 77 11.34 -11.18 10.37
CA GLU A 77 11.17 -9.95 9.60
C GLU A 77 12.23 -8.89 9.94
N ILE A 78 12.69 -8.82 11.19
CA ILE A 78 13.83 -7.98 11.58
C ILE A 78 15.12 -8.45 10.87
N TYR A 79 15.37 -9.76 10.81
CA TYR A 79 16.55 -10.28 10.11
C TYR A 79 16.46 -10.18 8.58
N GLU A 80 15.27 -9.98 8.01
CA GLU A 80 15.06 -9.71 6.59
C GLU A 80 15.35 -8.25 6.19
N GLU A 81 15.41 -7.31 7.13
CA GLU A 81 15.62 -5.89 6.85
C GLU A 81 16.83 -5.59 5.93
N PRO A 82 18.02 -6.21 6.11
CA PRO A 82 19.15 -5.96 5.21
C PRO A 82 18.85 -6.33 3.74
N GLN A 83 18.05 -7.37 3.52
CA GLN A 83 17.66 -7.75 2.16
C GLN A 83 16.58 -6.80 1.62
N VAL A 84 15.61 -6.46 2.43
CA VAL A 84 14.54 -5.51 2.07
C VAL A 84 15.11 -4.14 1.67
N ILE A 85 16.15 -3.66 2.36
CA ILE A 85 16.85 -2.43 1.97
C ILE A 85 17.38 -2.53 0.54
N LYS A 86 18.05 -3.64 0.19
CA LYS A 86 18.58 -3.85 -1.17
C LYS A 86 17.48 -3.92 -2.22
N ASP A 87 16.39 -4.63 -1.90
CA ASP A 87 15.26 -4.79 -2.81
C ASP A 87 14.55 -3.46 -3.06
N THR A 88 14.36 -2.64 -2.02
CA THR A 88 13.81 -1.31 -2.14
C THR A 88 14.72 -0.36 -2.92
N LEU A 89 16.03 -0.39 -2.67
CA LEU A 89 17.02 0.40 -3.42
C LEU A 89 17.04 0.06 -4.92
N SER A 90 16.69 -1.17 -5.30
CA SER A 90 16.59 -1.56 -6.71
C SER A 90 15.47 -0.82 -7.48
N GLU A 91 14.52 -0.22 -6.79
CA GLU A 91 13.44 0.60 -7.37
C GLU A 91 13.87 2.08 -7.60
N ALA A 92 15.10 2.48 -7.23
CA ALA A 92 15.56 3.88 -7.26
C ALA A 92 15.32 4.58 -8.61
N GLU A 93 15.62 3.92 -9.74
CA GLU A 93 15.41 4.51 -11.07
C GLU A 93 13.92 4.73 -11.39
N LYS A 94 13.04 3.81 -10.96
CA LYS A 94 11.59 3.98 -11.13
C LYS A 94 11.05 5.09 -10.24
N ILE A 95 11.53 5.18 -9.00
CA ILE A 95 11.17 6.26 -8.07
C ILE A 95 11.58 7.59 -8.69
N LYS A 96 12.80 7.72 -9.19
CA LYS A 96 13.31 8.89 -9.88
C LYS A 96 12.46 9.27 -11.10
N GLU A 97 12.04 8.29 -11.91
CA GLU A 97 11.13 8.52 -13.04
C GLU A 97 9.79 9.10 -12.58
N ILE A 98 9.20 8.55 -11.50
CA ILE A 98 7.94 9.04 -10.94
C ILE A 98 8.12 10.47 -10.42
N VAL A 99 9.14 10.70 -9.59
CA VAL A 99 9.41 12.02 -8.99
C VAL A 99 9.71 13.07 -10.06
N SER A 100 10.34 12.70 -11.18
CA SER A 100 10.62 13.62 -12.29
C SER A 100 9.36 14.20 -12.96
N LYS A 101 8.21 13.56 -12.77
CA LYS A 101 6.91 14.01 -13.26
C LYS A 101 6.31 15.12 -12.40
N PHE A 102 6.74 15.21 -11.13
CA PHE A 102 6.23 16.20 -10.19
C PHE A 102 6.76 17.60 -10.51
N LYS A 103 5.85 18.54 -10.71
CA LYS A 103 6.20 19.93 -11.06
C LYS A 103 5.27 20.89 -10.33
N ASN A 104 5.84 22.05 -9.96
CA ASN A 104 5.08 23.17 -9.42
C ASN A 104 4.38 22.93 -8.06
N PHE A 105 4.88 22.00 -7.26
CA PHE A 105 4.45 21.88 -5.87
C PHE A 105 5.20 22.85 -4.97
N ASN A 106 4.47 23.52 -4.11
CA ASN A 106 5.01 24.42 -3.10
C ASN A 106 4.71 23.94 -1.67
N ARG A 107 4.01 22.80 -1.53
CA ARG A 107 3.67 22.15 -0.28
C ARG A 107 3.56 20.64 -0.46
N ILE A 108 3.99 19.90 0.54
CA ILE A 108 3.82 18.45 0.63
C ILE A 108 3.02 18.10 1.88
N CYS A 109 2.13 17.13 1.76
CA CYS A 109 1.35 16.62 2.87
C CYS A 109 1.48 15.10 2.90
N PHE A 110 2.08 14.55 3.96
CA PHE A 110 2.08 13.12 4.22
C PHE A 110 0.81 12.72 4.97
N VAL A 111 0.22 11.60 4.59
CA VAL A 111 -0.99 11.05 5.22
C VAL A 111 -0.80 9.57 5.48
N ALA A 112 -0.87 9.16 6.74
CA ALA A 112 -0.64 7.79 7.13
C ALA A 112 -1.27 7.46 8.50
N CYS A 113 -1.25 6.17 8.87
CA CYS A 113 -1.62 5.67 10.18
C CYS A 113 -0.48 4.84 10.78
N GLY A 114 -0.45 4.72 12.12
CA GLY A 114 0.45 3.83 12.85
C GLY A 114 1.93 4.10 12.55
N THR A 115 2.69 3.04 12.31
CA THR A 115 4.14 3.12 12.08
C THR A 115 4.48 3.90 10.80
N SER A 116 3.63 3.81 9.75
CA SER A 116 3.79 4.61 8.53
C SER A 116 3.68 6.12 8.79
N TYR A 117 2.89 6.54 9.80
CA TYR A 117 2.86 7.93 10.24
C TYR A 117 4.22 8.38 10.79
N HIS A 118 4.90 7.51 11.55
CA HIS A 118 6.25 7.82 12.05
C HIS A 118 7.30 7.88 10.94
N ALA A 119 7.18 7.04 9.90
CA ALA A 119 8.02 7.18 8.71
C ALA A 119 7.78 8.52 8.01
N SER A 120 6.53 8.98 7.95
CA SER A 120 6.16 10.27 7.37
C SER A 120 6.79 11.45 8.11
N LEU A 121 6.92 11.41 9.46
CA LEU A 121 7.60 12.44 10.24
C LEU A 121 9.08 12.58 9.87
N ILE A 122 9.76 11.47 9.54
CA ILE A 122 11.13 11.53 9.03
C ILE A 122 11.14 12.19 7.64
N GLY A 123 10.14 11.88 6.80
CA GLY A 123 9.97 12.53 5.50
C GLY A 123 9.81 14.05 5.60
N GLU A 124 9.01 14.53 6.54
CA GLU A 124 8.85 15.96 6.84
C GLU A 124 10.19 16.62 7.15
N TYR A 125 10.96 16.09 8.11
CA TYR A 125 12.28 16.62 8.46
C TYR A 125 13.24 16.63 7.28
N LEU A 126 13.25 15.59 6.46
CA LEU A 126 14.13 15.49 5.30
C LEU A 126 13.78 16.53 4.24
N ILE A 127 12.51 16.61 3.85
CA ILE A 127 12.07 17.51 2.78
C ILE A 127 12.27 18.97 3.20
N GLU A 128 11.85 19.33 4.40
CA GLU A 128 12.02 20.70 4.87
C GLU A 128 13.49 21.09 5.00
N SER A 129 14.33 20.21 5.59
CA SER A 129 15.75 20.52 5.81
C SER A 129 16.60 20.52 4.55
N GLN A 130 16.29 19.66 3.54
CA GLN A 130 17.12 19.48 2.35
C GLN A 130 16.58 20.26 1.14
N ILE A 131 15.26 20.41 1.03
CA ILE A 131 14.60 20.99 -0.15
C ILE A 131 13.93 22.31 0.17
N GLY A 132 13.54 22.55 1.43
CA GLY A 132 12.89 23.79 1.88
C GLY A 132 11.44 23.93 1.43
N ILE A 133 10.78 22.82 1.08
CA ILE A 133 9.34 22.80 0.77
C ILE A 133 8.58 22.58 2.08
N PRO A 134 7.64 23.45 2.46
CA PRO A 134 6.77 23.27 3.61
C PRO A 134 6.07 21.90 3.54
N THR A 135 6.25 21.12 4.58
CA THR A 135 5.74 19.75 4.65
C THR A 135 4.98 19.57 5.97
N GLU A 136 3.89 18.84 5.93
CA GLU A 136 3.12 18.49 7.12
C GLU A 136 2.75 17.01 7.10
N VAL A 137 2.57 16.45 8.29
CA VAL A 137 2.16 15.05 8.46
C VAL A 137 0.81 14.99 9.17
N ILE A 138 -0.16 14.36 8.55
CA ILE A 138 -1.53 14.27 9.03
C ILE A 138 -1.90 12.80 9.26
N LEU A 139 -2.50 12.50 10.41
CA LEU A 139 -3.12 11.19 10.62
C LEU A 139 -4.28 11.01 9.63
N ALA A 140 -4.35 9.86 8.96
CA ALA A 140 -5.36 9.62 7.94
C ALA A 140 -6.79 9.70 8.50
N SER A 141 -7.02 9.31 9.76
CA SER A 141 -8.29 9.46 10.46
C SER A 141 -8.76 10.92 10.61
N GLU A 142 -7.79 11.86 10.69
CA GLU A 142 -8.06 13.29 10.90
C GLU A 142 -8.06 14.10 9.60
N PHE A 143 -7.70 13.47 8.48
CA PHE A 143 -7.46 14.17 7.21
C PHE A 143 -8.66 14.97 6.69
N GLU A 144 -9.89 14.53 6.97
CA GLU A 144 -11.10 15.21 6.54
C GLU A 144 -11.17 16.68 7.03
N TYR A 145 -10.59 16.99 8.18
CA TYR A 145 -10.56 18.35 8.72
C TYR A 145 -9.62 19.28 7.94
N PHE A 146 -8.64 18.74 7.24
CA PHE A 146 -7.62 19.49 6.48
C PHE A 146 -7.97 19.68 5.00
N GLN A 147 -9.03 19.04 4.49
CA GLN A 147 -9.39 19.05 3.08
C GLN A 147 -9.60 20.45 2.46
N LYS A 148 -9.91 21.47 3.30
CA LYS A 148 -10.11 22.85 2.82
C LYS A 148 -8.81 23.55 2.45
N THR A 149 -7.68 23.12 2.99
CA THR A 149 -6.36 23.69 2.75
C THR A 149 -5.65 23.10 1.54
N LEU A 150 -6.24 22.06 0.92
CA LEU A 150 -5.70 21.39 -0.24
C LEU A 150 -5.95 22.18 -1.53
N ASP A 151 -4.96 22.18 -2.40
CA ASP A 151 -5.03 22.76 -3.74
C ASP A 151 -4.14 22.00 -4.74
N LYS A 152 -4.14 22.44 -6.00
CA LYS A 152 -3.36 21.84 -7.10
C LYS A 152 -1.82 22.00 -6.96
N HIS A 153 -1.34 22.77 -6.01
CA HIS A 153 0.08 22.97 -5.71
C HIS A 153 0.54 22.18 -4.50
N THR A 154 -0.34 21.37 -3.93
CA THR A 154 -0.04 20.45 -2.84
C THR A 154 0.11 19.04 -3.40
N LEU A 155 1.24 18.37 -3.15
CA LEU A 155 1.40 16.95 -3.36
C LEU A 155 1.01 16.21 -2.08
N VAL A 156 0.06 15.28 -2.17
CA VAL A 156 -0.35 14.46 -1.02
C VAL A 156 0.24 13.05 -1.14
N ILE A 157 1.10 12.68 -0.19
CA ILE A 157 1.81 11.40 -0.17
C ILE A 157 1.19 10.50 0.89
N PHE A 158 0.64 9.38 0.45
CA PHE A 158 0.05 8.36 1.31
C PHE A 158 1.05 7.24 1.56
N ILE A 159 1.31 6.91 2.82
CA ILE A 159 2.19 5.79 3.19
C ILE A 159 1.37 4.72 3.90
N THR A 160 1.41 3.49 3.39
CA THR A 160 0.69 2.36 3.97
C THR A 160 1.37 1.04 3.61
N GLN A 161 1.36 0.07 4.50
CA GLN A 161 1.89 -1.25 4.22
C GLN A 161 0.91 -2.05 3.34
N SER A 162 -0.33 -2.25 3.78
CA SER A 162 -1.34 -3.09 3.12
C SER A 162 -2.00 -2.42 1.92
N GLY A 163 -2.13 -1.09 1.93
CA GLY A 163 -2.93 -0.35 0.97
C GLY A 163 -4.45 -0.54 1.11
N GLU A 164 -4.89 -1.16 2.23
CA GLU A 164 -6.29 -1.46 2.53
C GLU A 164 -6.82 -0.72 3.77
N THR A 165 -6.01 0.14 4.40
CA THR A 165 -6.42 0.92 5.57
C THR A 165 -7.56 1.87 5.20
N ALA A 166 -8.73 1.67 5.78
CA ALA A 166 -9.95 2.40 5.42
C ALA A 166 -9.80 3.93 5.51
N ASP A 167 -9.19 4.42 6.59
CA ASP A 167 -8.96 5.87 6.78
C ASP A 167 -8.02 6.43 5.70
N THR A 168 -6.97 5.69 5.34
CA THR A 168 -6.01 6.10 4.30
C THR A 168 -6.66 6.15 2.92
N ILE A 169 -7.50 5.17 2.59
CA ILE A 169 -8.27 5.15 1.33
C ILE A 169 -9.28 6.29 1.29
N LYS A 170 -10.01 6.52 2.41
CA LYS A 170 -10.95 7.66 2.52
C LYS A 170 -10.24 8.99 2.32
N ALA A 171 -9.11 9.17 2.98
CA ALA A 171 -8.29 10.38 2.85
C ALA A 171 -7.80 10.60 1.41
N LEU A 172 -7.35 9.53 0.73
CA LEU A 172 -6.93 9.60 -0.67
C LEU A 172 -8.08 10.04 -1.58
N LYS A 173 -9.26 9.44 -1.45
CA LYS A 173 -10.46 9.84 -2.24
C LYS A 173 -10.84 11.30 -2.03
N ILE A 174 -10.56 11.87 -0.85
CA ILE A 174 -10.75 13.31 -0.57
C ILE A 174 -9.67 14.14 -1.25
N ALA A 175 -8.41 13.78 -1.09
CA ALA A 175 -7.25 14.53 -1.63
C ALA A 175 -7.28 14.60 -3.16
N LYS A 176 -7.56 13.50 -3.83
CA LYS A 176 -7.59 13.37 -5.29
C LYS A 176 -8.53 14.36 -5.99
N LYS A 177 -9.50 14.92 -5.30
CA LYS A 177 -10.41 15.92 -5.85
C LYS A 177 -9.75 17.30 -6.09
N LYS A 178 -8.60 17.55 -5.45
CA LYS A 178 -7.98 18.89 -5.43
C LYS A 178 -6.47 18.87 -5.62
N SER A 179 -5.81 17.77 -5.30
CA SER A 179 -4.36 17.63 -5.21
C SER A 179 -3.90 16.40 -5.94
N GLU A 180 -2.69 16.42 -6.44
CA GLU A 180 -2.03 15.24 -6.99
C GLU A 180 -1.63 14.29 -5.85
N THR A 181 -1.74 12.99 -6.09
CA THR A 181 -1.58 11.97 -5.06
C THR A 181 -0.51 10.94 -5.41
N LEU A 182 0.35 10.63 -4.43
CA LEU A 182 1.34 9.56 -4.50
C LEU A 182 1.08 8.55 -3.38
N ALA A 183 1.05 7.26 -3.70
CA ALA A 183 1.02 6.19 -2.70
C ALA A 183 2.37 5.48 -2.62
N ILE A 184 2.93 5.37 -1.42
CA ILE A 184 4.06 4.49 -1.08
C ILE A 184 3.47 3.27 -0.37
N VAL A 185 3.53 2.09 -1.00
CA VAL A 185 2.77 0.91 -0.57
C VAL A 185 3.54 -0.37 -0.82
N ASN A 186 3.31 -1.40 0.00
CA ASN A 186 3.98 -2.69 -0.16
C ASN A 186 3.17 -3.69 -1.02
N VAL A 187 1.84 -3.73 -0.84
CA VAL A 187 0.99 -4.73 -1.51
C VAL A 187 0.59 -4.27 -2.90
N VAL A 188 1.06 -5.03 -3.90
CA VAL A 188 0.73 -4.78 -5.32
C VAL A 188 -0.75 -5.07 -5.58
N GLY A 189 -1.43 -4.15 -6.29
CA GLY A 189 -2.84 -4.30 -6.66
C GLY A 189 -3.84 -3.99 -5.54
N SER A 190 -3.36 -3.52 -4.37
CA SER A 190 -4.22 -3.08 -3.28
C SER A 190 -5.10 -1.89 -3.67
N SER A 191 -6.16 -1.63 -2.89
CA SER A 191 -7.14 -0.59 -3.18
C SER A 191 -6.51 0.79 -3.38
N ILE A 192 -5.54 1.16 -2.55
CA ILE A 192 -4.87 2.46 -2.69
C ILE A 192 -4.13 2.60 -4.02
N THR A 193 -3.56 1.51 -4.57
CA THR A 193 -2.80 1.52 -5.83
C THR A 193 -3.67 1.74 -7.06
N ARG A 194 -4.95 1.41 -6.96
CA ARG A 194 -5.93 1.63 -8.04
C ARG A 194 -6.50 3.04 -8.03
N GLU A 195 -6.39 3.72 -6.89
CA GLU A 195 -6.97 5.05 -6.70
C GLU A 195 -5.94 6.19 -6.83
N ALA A 196 -4.68 5.99 -6.39
CA ALA A 196 -3.65 7.01 -6.43
C ALA A 196 -3.22 7.35 -7.87
N ASP A 197 -2.82 8.61 -8.10
CA ASP A 197 -2.31 9.07 -9.41
C ASP A 197 -0.92 8.47 -9.70
N HIS A 198 -0.11 8.31 -8.65
CA HIS A 198 1.22 7.69 -8.73
C HIS A 198 1.41 6.66 -7.62
N VAL A 199 2.19 5.62 -7.90
CA VAL A 199 2.44 4.53 -6.95
C VAL A 199 3.92 4.16 -6.92
N ILE A 200 4.48 4.10 -5.73
CA ILE A 200 5.82 3.55 -5.42
C ILE A 200 5.62 2.29 -4.59
N TYR A 201 6.27 1.19 -5.00
CA TYR A 201 6.24 -0.07 -4.25
C TYR A 201 7.49 -0.23 -3.41
N THR A 202 7.33 -0.56 -2.12
CA THR A 202 8.45 -0.70 -1.17
C THR A 202 9.24 -2.00 -1.33
N ARG A 203 8.66 -3.04 -1.96
CA ARG A 203 9.27 -4.35 -2.19
C ARG A 203 9.72 -5.10 -0.92
N ALA A 204 9.07 -4.85 0.20
CA ALA A 204 9.40 -5.51 1.47
C ALA A 204 8.97 -6.99 1.55
N GLY A 205 8.20 -7.48 0.58
CA GLY A 205 7.59 -8.81 0.65
C GLY A 205 6.46 -8.88 1.69
N PRO A 206 5.95 -10.08 2.02
CA PRO A 206 4.90 -10.23 3.01
C PRO A 206 5.41 -9.91 4.42
N GLU A 207 4.65 -9.11 5.17
CA GLU A 207 4.85 -8.85 6.60
C GLU A 207 3.62 -9.36 7.35
N ILE A 208 3.85 -10.27 8.32
CA ILE A 208 2.80 -11.01 9.01
C ILE A 208 2.69 -10.58 10.47
N SER A 209 3.80 -10.14 11.07
CA SER A 209 3.79 -9.61 12.43
C SER A 209 2.90 -8.37 12.52
N VAL A 210 2.21 -8.22 13.65
CA VAL A 210 1.29 -7.09 13.88
C VAL A 210 2.04 -5.76 13.93
N ALA A 211 3.19 -5.75 14.59
CA ALA A 211 4.06 -4.56 14.62
C ALA A 211 4.92 -4.52 13.35
N ALA A 212 4.92 -3.39 12.67
CA ALA A 212 5.73 -3.20 11.48
C ALA A 212 7.24 -3.20 11.81
N THR A 213 8.02 -3.88 10.99
CA THR A 213 9.48 -3.98 11.06
C THR A 213 10.08 -3.62 9.70
N LYS A 214 10.31 -4.59 8.85
CA LYS A 214 10.92 -4.44 7.52
C LYS A 214 10.15 -3.48 6.59
N THR A 215 8.81 -3.42 6.70
CA THR A 215 8.02 -2.49 5.88
C THR A 215 8.25 -1.04 6.30
N TYR A 216 8.46 -0.76 7.60
CA TYR A 216 8.84 0.57 8.06
C TYR A 216 10.19 1.00 7.47
N ILE A 217 11.20 0.11 7.53
CA ILE A 217 12.52 0.38 6.95
C ILE A 217 12.41 0.65 5.44
N SER A 218 11.64 -0.16 4.71
CA SER A 218 11.45 0.04 3.27
C SER A 218 10.72 1.36 2.93
N GLN A 219 9.76 1.79 3.76
CA GLN A 219 9.12 3.10 3.61
C GLN A 219 10.12 4.24 3.79
N LEU A 220 11.02 4.14 4.79
CA LEU A 220 12.10 5.11 4.96
C LEU A 220 13.01 5.17 3.74
N ILE A 221 13.42 4.02 3.18
CA ILE A 221 14.26 3.99 1.97
C ILE A 221 13.54 4.69 0.80
N CYS A 222 12.25 4.44 0.59
CA CYS A 222 11.49 5.15 -0.46
C CYS A 222 11.43 6.67 -0.24
N ILE A 223 11.40 7.13 1.02
CA ILE A 223 11.41 8.55 1.35
C ILE A 223 12.79 9.18 1.09
N TYR A 224 13.88 8.43 1.34
CA TYR A 224 15.26 8.89 1.09
C TYR A 224 15.60 8.97 -0.40
N LEU A 225 15.01 8.13 -1.24
CA LEU A 225 15.20 8.08 -2.70
C LEU A 225 14.44 9.20 -3.41
#